data_2bfcfcaa10b3cbd1d7c52d9870b93fac
#
_entry.id   2bfcfcaa10b3cbd1d7c52d9870b93fac
#
_cell.length_a   1.000
_cell.length_b   1.000
_cell.length_c   1.000
_cell.angle_alpha   90.00
_cell.angle_beta   90.00
_cell.angle_gamma   90.00
#
_symmetry.space_group_name_H-M   'P 1'
#
loop_
_entity.id
_entity.type
_entity.pdbx_description
1 polymer ?
#
loop_
_entity_poly.entity_id
_entity_poly.type
_entity_poly.pdbx_seq_one_letter_code
_entity_poly.pdbx_strand_id
1 'polypeptide(L)'
;AGEEPPADFTKRLYKGEETFTVKPGETTNVAVVCQIVNTVVEVKFDDSILQNLAPGYSVWIAGGEKVDEQAAEAGSVPALRFTAEGTGYYTLPAGMTSLAWLFRGTHVEGKNVEMEDYIPNVKAGGKYTLTFKYSPDLPGYIDCVLISVDPGTDDKDDEIIFSPDPAVISEGFDIAEIQKYVSGEKKYRILAFSELTRFTVSVGDKSYDALNGTTEGISLEPVDKYNVRLTLSDAFFASCQAGDQKVTLRIEDANGG
;
A
#
# COMPACT_ATOMS: atom_id res chain seq x y z
N ALA A 1 -5.35 -17.02 32.38
CA ALA A 1 -4.63 -16.39 31.30
C ALA A 1 -5.25 -15.00 31.08
N GLY A 2 -4.50 -13.94 31.25
CA GLY A 2 -5.00 -12.59 30.96
C GLY A 2 -5.20 -12.42 29.45
N GLU A 3 -6.19 -11.64 29.05
CA GLU A 3 -6.38 -11.23 27.66
C GLU A 3 -5.14 -10.45 27.21
N GLU A 4 -4.53 -10.88 26.13
CA GLU A 4 -3.35 -10.19 25.60
C GLU A 4 -3.78 -8.94 24.85
N PRO A 5 -3.07 -7.81 25.00
CA PRO A 5 -3.46 -6.57 24.36
C PRO A 5 -3.42 -6.74 22.84
N PRO A 6 -4.45 -6.29 22.11
CA PRO A 6 -4.50 -6.39 20.66
C PRO A 6 -3.49 -5.47 19.94
N ALA A 7 -2.91 -4.48 20.64
CA ALA A 7 -1.84 -3.60 20.17
C ALA A 7 -0.74 -3.51 21.23
N ASP A 8 0.51 -3.84 20.88
CA ASP A 8 1.63 -3.87 21.83
C ASP A 8 2.96 -3.63 21.06
N PHE A 9 3.93 -3.00 21.71
CA PHE A 9 5.25 -2.76 21.13
C PHE A 9 6.29 -3.85 21.47
N THR A 10 5.94 -4.81 22.32
CA THR A 10 6.92 -5.76 22.88
C THR A 10 6.57 -7.21 22.60
N LYS A 11 5.33 -7.54 22.28
CA LYS A 11 4.86 -8.93 22.25
C LYS A 11 4.49 -9.43 20.87
N ARG A 12 5.29 -10.34 20.33
CA ARG A 12 4.87 -11.26 19.28
C ARG A 12 3.98 -12.35 19.88
N LEU A 13 2.83 -12.56 19.26
CA LEU A 13 1.91 -13.62 19.65
C LEU A 13 2.08 -14.82 18.74
N TYR A 14 2.28 -15.99 19.33
CA TYR A 14 2.38 -17.25 18.63
C TYR A 14 1.23 -18.16 19.02
N LYS A 15 0.60 -18.78 18.03
CA LYS A 15 -0.45 -19.79 18.24
C LYS A 15 -0.15 -21.05 17.44
N GLY A 16 -0.29 -22.20 18.08
CA GLY A 16 -0.21 -23.50 17.44
C GLY A 16 -1.14 -24.47 18.16
N GLU A 17 -1.76 -25.36 17.40
CA GLU A 17 -2.64 -26.40 17.93
C GLU A 17 -2.30 -27.73 17.23
N GLU A 18 -2.24 -28.81 18.02
CA GLU A 18 -2.06 -30.17 17.52
C GLU A 18 -2.99 -31.14 18.25
N THR A 19 -3.68 -31.96 17.49
CA THR A 19 -4.58 -32.96 18.04
C THR A 19 -3.85 -34.28 18.24
N PHE A 20 -3.91 -34.88 19.43
CA PHE A 20 -3.27 -36.15 19.68
C PHE A 20 -4.18 -37.10 20.46
N THR A 21 -3.89 -38.40 20.34
CA THR A 21 -4.62 -39.44 21.06
C THR A 21 -3.72 -40.05 22.12
N VAL A 22 -4.20 -40.13 23.33
CA VAL A 22 -3.53 -40.83 24.44
C VAL A 22 -3.98 -42.27 24.47
N LYS A 23 -3.02 -43.22 24.46
CA LYS A 23 -3.28 -44.65 24.63
C LYS A 23 -2.66 -45.13 25.95
N PRO A 24 -3.33 -46.02 26.69
CA PRO A 24 -2.80 -46.57 27.93
C PRO A 24 -1.47 -47.31 27.69
N GLY A 25 -0.45 -46.95 28.47
CA GLY A 25 0.87 -47.61 28.42
C GLY A 25 1.78 -47.19 27.22
N GLU A 26 1.33 -46.25 26.38
CA GLU A 26 2.14 -45.72 25.25
C GLU A 26 2.59 -44.27 25.55
N THR A 27 3.76 -43.93 25.05
CA THR A 27 4.23 -42.52 25.02
C THR A 27 3.85 -41.90 23.67
N THR A 28 3.08 -40.80 23.70
CA THR A 28 2.74 -40.03 22.49
C THR A 28 3.61 -38.80 22.45
N ASN A 29 4.44 -38.66 21.39
CA ASN A 29 5.20 -37.44 21.13
C ASN A 29 4.32 -36.49 20.33
N VAL A 30 4.17 -35.25 20.80
CA VAL A 30 3.39 -34.20 20.14
C VAL A 30 4.32 -33.06 19.77
N ALA A 31 4.33 -32.68 18.51
CA ALA A 31 5.08 -31.53 18.02
C ALA A 31 4.07 -30.45 17.58
N VAL A 32 4.05 -29.33 18.28
CA VAL A 32 3.19 -28.19 17.94
C VAL A 32 3.99 -27.15 17.17
N VAL A 33 3.55 -26.85 15.96
CA VAL A 33 4.12 -25.76 15.15
C VAL A 33 3.36 -24.48 15.49
N CYS A 34 4.08 -23.49 16.02
CA CYS A 34 3.51 -22.19 16.37
C CYS A 34 3.78 -21.17 15.25
N GLN A 35 2.75 -20.43 14.86
CA GLN A 35 2.83 -19.35 13.89
C GLN A 35 2.52 -18.01 14.55
N ILE A 36 3.10 -16.93 14.04
CA ILE A 36 2.77 -15.58 14.49
C ILE A 36 1.31 -15.28 14.09
N VAL A 37 0.53 -14.79 15.04
CA VAL A 37 -0.90 -14.48 14.83
C VAL A 37 -1.19 -12.98 14.79
N ASN A 38 -0.28 -12.14 15.26
CA ASN A 38 -0.40 -10.69 15.09
C ASN A 38 0.37 -10.19 13.86
N THR A 39 -0.06 -9.06 13.37
CA THR A 39 0.61 -8.34 12.27
C THR A 39 1.77 -7.54 12.85
N VAL A 40 2.90 -7.53 12.17
CA VAL A 40 4.07 -6.72 12.52
C VAL A 40 4.02 -5.43 11.71
N VAL A 41 4.05 -4.29 12.38
CA VAL A 41 4.08 -2.96 11.75
C VAL A 41 5.38 -2.28 12.13
N GLU A 42 6.18 -1.94 11.14
CA GLU A 42 7.40 -1.15 11.29
C GLU A 42 7.15 0.25 10.74
N VAL A 43 7.48 1.27 11.52
CA VAL A 43 7.38 2.68 11.10
C VAL A 43 8.78 3.27 10.99
N LYS A 44 9.05 3.91 9.86
CA LYS A 44 10.30 4.62 9.56
C LYS A 44 10.00 6.06 9.16
N PHE A 45 10.93 6.96 9.47
CA PHE A 45 10.86 8.35 9.06
C PHE A 45 12.09 8.71 8.24
N ASP A 46 11.85 9.15 7.01
CA ASP A 46 12.91 9.67 6.14
C ASP A 46 13.52 10.95 6.74
N ASP A 47 14.77 11.24 6.41
CA ASP A 47 15.46 12.46 6.87
C ASP A 47 14.69 13.74 6.55
N SER A 48 13.88 13.74 5.50
CA SER A 48 13.01 14.87 5.13
C SER A 48 11.97 15.18 6.21
N ILE A 49 11.48 14.18 6.95
CA ILE A 49 10.60 14.40 8.11
C ILE A 49 11.34 15.15 9.20
N LEU A 50 12.55 14.69 9.55
CA LEU A 50 13.35 15.28 10.61
C LEU A 50 13.79 16.73 10.29
N GLN A 51 13.95 17.06 9.01
CA GLN A 51 14.39 18.37 8.55
C GLN A 51 13.24 19.39 8.45
N ASN A 52 12.02 18.94 8.18
CA ASN A 52 10.89 19.81 7.87
C ASN A 52 9.79 19.85 8.94
N LEU A 53 9.79 18.91 9.88
CA LEU A 53 8.79 18.86 10.94
C LEU A 53 9.41 19.18 12.30
N ALA A 54 8.65 19.95 13.08
CA ALA A 54 8.96 20.19 14.49
C ALA A 54 8.84 18.87 15.29
N PRO A 55 9.58 18.73 16.40
CA PRO A 55 9.41 17.59 17.31
C PRO A 55 7.96 17.44 17.79
N GLY A 56 7.51 16.19 17.95
CA GLY A 56 6.16 15.87 18.43
C GLY A 56 5.22 15.32 17.36
N TYR A 57 5.73 15.02 16.17
CA TYR A 57 4.95 14.24 15.19
C TYR A 57 4.68 12.83 15.68
N SER A 58 3.62 12.24 15.19
CA SER A 58 3.22 10.87 15.54
C SER A 58 2.49 10.18 14.41
N VAL A 59 2.56 8.85 14.42
CA VAL A 59 1.77 7.97 13.56
C VAL A 59 0.92 7.07 14.43
N TRP A 60 -0.38 7.07 14.19
CA TRP A 60 -1.32 6.14 14.77
C TRP A 60 -1.59 5.01 13.79
N ILE A 61 -1.65 3.78 14.27
CA ILE A 61 -2.02 2.59 13.49
C ILE A 61 -3.17 1.90 14.21
N ALA A 62 -4.27 1.66 13.51
CA ALA A 62 -5.44 0.97 14.04
C ALA A 62 -6.05 0.03 12.99
N GLY A 63 -6.85 -0.93 13.42
CA GLY A 63 -7.62 -1.77 12.49
C GLY A 63 -8.73 -1.00 11.80
N GLY A 64 -8.95 -1.27 10.50
CA GLY A 64 -9.97 -0.62 9.69
C GLY A 64 -9.39 0.24 8.58
N GLU A 65 -10.23 1.10 8.02
CA GLU A 65 -9.88 2.00 6.91
C GLU A 65 -9.66 3.45 7.38
N LYS A 66 -9.92 3.72 8.66
CA LYS A 66 -9.74 5.03 9.28
C LYS A 66 -9.33 4.90 10.74
N VAL A 67 -8.47 5.80 11.21
CA VAL A 67 -8.10 5.91 12.63
C VAL A 67 -9.06 6.86 13.35
N ASP A 68 -9.75 6.38 14.37
CA ASP A 68 -10.43 7.23 15.35
C ASP A 68 -9.44 7.59 16.46
N GLU A 69 -8.76 8.74 16.30
CA GLU A 69 -7.73 9.17 17.23
C GLU A 69 -8.28 9.40 18.66
N GLN A 70 -9.48 9.96 18.78
CA GLN A 70 -10.08 10.21 20.10
C GLN A 70 -10.37 8.91 20.82
N ALA A 71 -10.92 7.92 20.11
CA ALA A 71 -11.18 6.61 20.66
C ALA A 71 -9.86 5.86 20.98
N ALA A 72 -8.84 6.01 20.17
CA ALA A 72 -7.51 5.45 20.38
C ALA A 72 -6.82 6.07 21.61
N GLU A 73 -6.83 7.39 21.76
CA GLU A 73 -6.29 8.09 22.94
C GLU A 73 -7.04 7.73 24.23
N ALA A 74 -8.35 7.56 24.14
CA ALA A 74 -9.17 7.10 25.27
C ALA A 74 -8.97 5.61 25.61
N GLY A 75 -8.23 4.86 24.77
CA GLY A 75 -8.02 3.41 24.94
C GLY A 75 -9.28 2.57 24.66
N SER A 76 -10.30 3.15 24.04
CA SER A 76 -11.54 2.44 23.67
C SER A 76 -11.42 1.67 22.35
N VAL A 77 -10.44 2.03 21.51
CA VAL A 77 -10.05 1.31 20.30
C VAL A 77 -8.57 0.95 20.41
N PRO A 78 -8.18 -0.31 20.13
CA PRO A 78 -6.77 -0.69 20.10
C PRO A 78 -6.03 0.09 19.01
N ALA A 79 -4.91 0.71 19.37
CA ALA A 79 -4.06 1.40 18.41
C ALA A 79 -2.59 1.38 18.87
N LEU A 80 -1.68 1.46 17.90
CA LEU A 80 -0.26 1.72 18.13
C LEU A 80 -0.02 3.21 17.85
N ARG A 81 0.70 3.88 18.75
CA ARG A 81 1.15 5.25 18.55
C ARG A 81 2.66 5.30 18.46
N PHE A 82 3.19 5.61 17.29
CA PHE A 82 4.61 5.80 17.05
C PHE A 82 4.95 7.29 17.15
N THR A 83 5.86 7.63 18.03
CA THR A 83 6.46 8.98 18.16
C THR A 83 7.94 9.00 17.75
N ALA A 84 8.44 7.84 17.36
CA ALA A 84 9.76 7.59 16.81
C ALA A 84 9.67 6.33 15.94
N GLU A 85 10.72 6.09 15.16
CA GLU A 85 10.85 4.82 14.43
C GLU A 85 10.77 3.62 15.36
N GLY A 86 10.19 2.53 14.86
CA GLY A 86 10.07 1.33 15.67
C GLY A 86 9.15 0.28 15.08
N THR A 87 9.04 -0.82 15.82
CA THR A 87 8.18 -1.96 15.46
C THR A 87 7.09 -2.13 16.51
N GLY A 88 5.88 -2.32 16.04
CA GLY A 88 4.71 -2.66 16.87
C GLY A 88 4.02 -3.91 16.36
N TYR A 89 3.20 -4.50 17.21
CA TYR A 89 2.46 -5.72 16.95
C TYR A 89 0.96 -5.46 17.10
N TYR A 90 0.19 -5.77 16.05
CA TYR A 90 -1.23 -5.50 16.01
C TYR A 90 -2.02 -6.78 15.70
N THR A 91 -2.97 -7.11 16.54
CA THR A 91 -3.89 -8.23 16.31
C THR A 91 -5.17 -7.69 15.68
N LEU A 92 -5.38 -8.00 14.40
CA LEU A 92 -6.60 -7.59 13.71
C LEU A 92 -7.82 -8.26 14.33
N PRO A 93 -8.88 -7.50 14.62
CA PRO A 93 -10.17 -8.06 14.98
C PRO A 93 -10.69 -9.03 13.92
N ALA A 94 -11.48 -10.03 14.34
CA ALA A 94 -12.04 -11.01 13.42
C ALA A 94 -12.85 -10.35 12.30
N GLY A 95 -12.56 -10.74 11.05
CA GLY A 95 -13.20 -10.20 9.85
C GLY A 95 -12.62 -8.87 9.34
N MET A 96 -11.68 -8.29 10.05
CA MET A 96 -10.99 -7.07 9.60
C MET A 96 -9.73 -7.44 8.80
N THR A 97 -9.56 -6.82 7.65
CA THR A 97 -8.44 -7.11 6.72
C THR A 97 -7.70 -5.84 6.29
N SER A 98 -7.88 -4.74 7.01
CA SER A 98 -7.21 -3.48 6.73
C SER A 98 -6.59 -2.88 8.00
N LEU A 99 -5.49 -2.14 7.81
CA LEU A 99 -4.84 -1.32 8.83
C LEU A 99 -4.82 0.13 8.35
N ALA A 100 -5.52 0.99 9.08
CA ALA A 100 -5.46 2.42 8.86
C ALA A 100 -4.24 3.03 9.56
N TRP A 101 -3.72 4.10 8.99
CA TRP A 101 -2.72 4.94 9.61
C TRP A 101 -3.11 6.41 9.53
N LEU A 102 -2.72 7.15 10.56
CA LEU A 102 -2.90 8.59 10.66
C LEU A 102 -1.58 9.23 11.11
N PHE A 103 -0.99 10.04 10.23
CA PHE A 103 0.17 10.87 10.55
C PHE A 103 -0.28 12.25 11.02
N ARG A 104 0.31 12.73 12.12
CA ARG A 104 0.16 14.12 12.58
C ARG A 104 1.50 14.74 12.93
N GLY A 105 1.67 15.99 12.58
CA GLY A 105 2.85 16.76 12.88
C GLY A 105 2.65 18.26 12.69
N THR A 106 3.68 19.01 12.94
CA THR A 106 3.70 20.45 12.67
C THR A 106 4.96 20.77 11.86
N HIS A 107 4.79 21.42 10.73
CA HIS A 107 5.91 21.91 9.94
C HIS A 107 6.73 22.94 10.74
N VAL A 108 8.03 23.05 10.48
CA VAL A 108 8.90 24.01 11.17
C VAL A 108 8.43 25.47 11.07
N GLU A 109 7.62 25.78 10.05
CA GLU A 109 6.95 27.09 9.88
C GLU A 109 5.62 27.20 10.65
N GLY A 110 5.27 26.25 11.49
CA GLY A 110 4.08 26.29 12.35
C GLY A 110 2.78 25.82 11.70
N LYS A 111 2.81 25.24 10.48
CA LYS A 111 1.62 24.68 9.82
C LYS A 111 1.37 23.26 10.29
N ASN A 112 0.12 22.94 10.59
CA ASN A 112 -0.27 21.56 10.89
C ASN A 112 -0.19 20.70 9.63
N VAL A 113 0.34 19.49 9.82
CA VAL A 113 0.46 18.45 8.80
C VAL A 113 -0.32 17.25 9.28
N GLU A 114 -1.28 16.82 8.49
CA GLU A 114 -2.11 15.66 8.76
C GLU A 114 -2.30 14.85 7.48
N MET A 115 -2.16 13.54 7.57
CA MET A 115 -2.41 12.62 6.48
C MET A 115 -2.89 11.29 7.01
N GLU A 116 -3.91 10.72 6.37
CA GLU A 116 -4.46 9.41 6.71
C GLU A 116 -4.66 8.57 5.44
N ASP A 117 -4.48 7.26 5.59
CA ASP A 117 -4.79 6.26 4.57
C ASP A 117 -4.83 4.88 5.23
N TYR A 118 -5.03 3.81 4.46
CA TYR A 118 -5.05 2.45 4.98
C TYR A 118 -4.37 1.44 4.04
N ILE A 119 -3.91 0.36 4.62
CA ILE A 119 -3.33 -0.80 3.93
C ILE A 119 -4.44 -1.84 3.79
N PRO A 120 -4.88 -2.20 2.59
CA PRO A 120 -5.87 -3.25 2.38
C PRO A 120 -5.23 -4.64 2.42
N ASN A 121 -6.06 -5.67 2.60
CA ASN A 121 -5.67 -7.08 2.52
C ASN A 121 -4.56 -7.51 3.49
N VAL A 122 -4.52 -6.89 4.65
CA VAL A 122 -3.57 -7.21 5.72
C VAL A 122 -3.84 -8.62 6.26
N LYS A 123 -2.77 -9.37 6.47
CA LYS A 123 -2.82 -10.75 6.95
C LYS A 123 -2.14 -10.88 8.31
N ALA A 124 -2.70 -11.76 9.14
CA ALA A 124 -2.03 -12.18 10.36
C ALA A 124 -0.66 -12.81 10.04
N GLY A 125 0.35 -12.52 10.85
CA GLY A 125 1.73 -12.96 10.61
C GLY A 125 2.50 -12.15 9.56
N GLY A 126 1.84 -11.24 8.83
CA GLY A 126 2.51 -10.37 7.86
C GLY A 126 3.30 -9.24 8.52
N LYS A 127 4.40 -8.82 7.90
CA LYS A 127 5.17 -7.63 8.27
C LYS A 127 4.90 -6.52 7.26
N TYR A 128 4.59 -5.31 7.76
CA TYR A 128 4.28 -4.12 6.97
C TYR A 128 5.19 -2.98 7.41
N THR A 129 6.02 -2.49 6.51
CA THR A 129 6.91 -1.36 6.77
C THR A 129 6.33 -0.10 6.12
N LEU A 130 6.10 0.92 6.93
CA LEU A 130 5.60 2.23 6.53
C LEU A 130 6.71 3.24 6.66
N THR A 131 7.15 3.81 5.54
CA THR A 131 8.14 4.90 5.54
C THR A 131 7.46 6.22 5.19
N PHE A 132 7.57 7.18 6.10
CA PHE A 132 7.00 8.50 5.93
C PHE A 132 8.07 9.46 5.39
N LYS A 133 7.70 10.22 4.34
CA LYS A 133 8.55 11.24 3.72
C LYS A 133 7.80 12.56 3.65
N TYR A 134 8.50 13.67 3.85
CA TYR A 134 7.96 14.99 3.58
C TYR A 134 8.21 15.37 2.13
N SER A 135 7.18 15.82 1.41
CA SER A 135 7.32 16.31 0.04
C SER A 135 7.46 17.84 0.05
N PRO A 136 8.63 18.40 -0.31
CA PRO A 136 8.85 19.85 -0.32
C PRO A 136 8.04 20.56 -1.41
N ASP A 137 7.68 19.85 -2.49
CA ASP A 137 6.91 20.42 -3.62
C ASP A 137 5.44 20.66 -3.28
N LEU A 138 4.99 20.09 -2.16
CA LEU A 138 3.62 20.21 -1.68
C LEU A 138 3.63 20.54 -0.18
N PRO A 139 3.76 21.83 0.17
CA PRO A 139 3.82 22.27 1.57
C PRO A 139 2.64 21.73 2.39
N GLY A 140 2.94 20.98 3.44
CA GLY A 140 1.95 20.33 4.30
C GLY A 140 1.59 18.90 3.91
N TYR A 141 2.28 18.32 2.95
CA TYR A 141 2.04 16.95 2.48
C TYR A 141 3.09 15.96 2.99
N ILE A 142 2.62 14.81 3.44
CA ILE A 142 3.45 13.67 3.83
C ILE A 142 3.14 12.52 2.89
N ASP A 143 4.16 12.01 2.22
CA ASP A 143 4.08 10.75 1.52
C ASP A 143 4.27 9.60 2.49
N CYS A 144 3.38 8.60 2.42
CA CYS A 144 3.60 7.32 3.07
C CYS A 144 3.79 6.25 2.01
N VAL A 145 4.96 5.66 2.00
CA VAL A 145 5.28 4.53 1.11
C VAL A 145 5.20 3.24 1.92
N LEU A 146 4.32 2.33 1.51
CA LEU A 146 4.33 0.96 2.02
C LEU A 146 5.47 0.21 1.33
N ILE A 147 6.56 -0.04 2.06
CA ILE A 147 7.81 -0.56 1.46
C ILE A 147 7.85 -2.08 1.42
N SER A 148 7.11 -2.80 2.27
CA SER A 148 7.20 -4.26 2.26
C SER A 148 5.99 -4.94 2.86
N VAL A 149 5.54 -6.01 2.22
CA VAL A 149 4.64 -7.01 2.78
C VAL A 149 5.38 -8.34 2.78
N ASP A 150 5.86 -8.78 3.94
CA ASP A 150 6.44 -10.12 4.09
C ASP A 150 5.35 -11.07 4.64
N PRO A 151 4.87 -12.04 3.84
CA PRO A 151 3.87 -13.00 4.30
C PRO A 151 4.46 -14.19 5.07
N GLY A 152 5.76 -14.25 5.26
CA GLY A 152 6.46 -15.41 5.81
C GLY A 152 7.25 -15.14 7.07
N THR A 153 7.25 -16.11 7.97
CA THR A 153 7.87 -16.12 9.29
C THR A 153 9.31 -16.61 9.29
N ASP A 154 10.08 -16.40 8.25
CA ASP A 154 11.52 -16.61 8.29
C ASP A 154 12.22 -15.28 8.45
N ASP A 155 13.02 -15.16 9.54
CA ASP A 155 13.93 -14.04 9.81
C ASP A 155 15.04 -13.96 8.72
N LYS A 156 14.64 -13.66 7.50
CA LYS A 156 15.55 -13.22 6.46
C LYS A 156 15.29 -11.75 6.21
N ASP A 157 16.27 -10.94 6.51
CA ASP A 157 16.40 -9.54 6.10
C ASP A 157 16.53 -9.46 4.55
N ASP A 158 15.53 -9.90 3.83
CA ASP A 158 15.40 -9.60 2.42
C ASP A 158 14.62 -8.28 2.33
N GLU A 159 15.37 -7.20 2.22
CA GLU A 159 14.89 -5.88 1.86
C GLU A 159 14.32 -5.97 0.43
N ILE A 160 13.03 -6.27 0.30
CA ILE A 160 12.34 -6.10 -0.97
C ILE A 160 12.04 -4.61 -1.08
N ILE A 161 12.98 -3.91 -1.68
CA ILE A 161 12.77 -2.53 -2.12
C ILE A 161 11.80 -2.61 -3.30
N PHE A 162 10.52 -2.36 -3.07
CA PHE A 162 9.64 -1.95 -4.14
C PHE A 162 10.05 -0.53 -4.51
N SER A 163 10.84 -0.39 -5.56
CA SER A 163 10.82 0.85 -6.32
C SER A 163 9.35 1.03 -6.73
N PRO A 164 8.70 2.15 -6.41
CA PRO A 164 7.31 2.34 -6.76
C PRO A 164 7.22 2.70 -8.24
N ASP A 165 7.41 1.68 -9.09
CA ASP A 165 7.09 1.82 -10.49
C ASP A 165 5.61 2.19 -10.61
N PRO A 166 5.24 3.07 -11.52
CA PRO A 166 3.85 3.41 -11.74
C PRO A 166 2.99 2.16 -11.95
N ALA A 167 2.00 1.97 -11.09
CA ALA A 167 1.12 0.80 -11.18
C ALA A 167 -0.06 1.10 -12.10
N VAL A 168 -0.38 0.15 -13.00
CA VAL A 168 -1.51 0.23 -13.92
C VAL A 168 -2.64 -0.67 -13.43
N ILE A 169 -3.81 -0.10 -13.22
CA ILE A 169 -5.02 -0.79 -12.79
C ILE A 169 -6.09 -0.61 -13.86
N SER A 170 -6.58 -1.69 -14.45
CA SER A 170 -7.70 -1.65 -15.40
C SER A 170 -9.03 -1.46 -14.67
N GLU A 171 -9.92 -0.64 -15.23
CA GLU A 171 -11.25 -0.40 -14.66
C GLU A 171 -12.30 -1.28 -15.37
N GLY A 172 -12.81 -2.28 -14.66
CA GLY A 172 -13.91 -3.14 -15.14
C GLY A 172 -13.52 -4.29 -16.08
N PHE A 173 -12.23 -4.63 -16.21
CA PHE A 173 -11.75 -5.79 -16.97
C PHE A 173 -10.40 -6.28 -16.42
N ASP A 174 -10.01 -7.51 -16.74
CA ASP A 174 -8.70 -8.05 -16.38
C ASP A 174 -7.68 -7.70 -17.48
N ILE A 175 -6.61 -6.99 -17.11
CA ILE A 175 -5.54 -6.59 -18.04
C ILE A 175 -4.71 -7.80 -18.52
N ALA A 176 -4.70 -8.90 -17.78
CA ALA A 176 -3.98 -10.11 -18.15
C ALA A 176 -4.75 -10.96 -19.17
N GLU A 177 -6.04 -10.71 -19.38
CA GLU A 177 -6.88 -11.45 -20.29
C GLU A 177 -7.08 -10.73 -21.63
N ILE A 178 -7.21 -11.48 -22.71
CA ILE A 178 -7.56 -10.94 -24.02
C ILE A 178 -8.98 -10.40 -23.98
N GLN A 179 -9.12 -9.11 -24.16
CA GLN A 179 -10.41 -8.42 -24.16
C GLN A 179 -10.95 -8.29 -25.58
N LYS A 180 -12.17 -8.79 -25.81
CA LYS A 180 -12.87 -8.51 -27.07
C LYS A 180 -13.41 -7.08 -27.02
N TYR A 181 -12.84 -6.21 -27.85
CA TYR A 181 -13.39 -4.87 -28.03
C TYR A 181 -14.64 -4.91 -28.95
N VAL A 182 -15.72 -4.29 -28.49
CA VAL A 182 -16.95 -4.13 -29.27
C VAL A 182 -17.22 -2.63 -29.50
N SER A 183 -17.28 -1.86 -28.43
CA SER A 183 -17.48 -0.39 -28.45
C SER A 183 -17.25 0.18 -27.04
N GLY A 184 -17.11 1.48 -26.95
CA GLY A 184 -16.98 2.23 -25.71
C GLY A 184 -15.54 2.51 -25.32
N GLU A 185 -15.35 2.91 -24.09
CA GLU A 185 -14.05 3.31 -23.56
C GLU A 185 -13.42 2.20 -22.74
N LYS A 186 -12.09 2.09 -22.82
CA LYS A 186 -11.28 1.32 -21.88
C LYS A 186 -10.52 2.30 -20.98
N LYS A 187 -10.72 2.15 -19.67
CA LYS A 187 -10.14 3.04 -18.68
C LYS A 187 -9.12 2.31 -17.84
N TYR A 188 -8.04 3.00 -17.59
CA TYR A 188 -6.95 2.53 -16.75
C TYR A 188 -6.63 3.62 -15.73
N ARG A 189 -6.51 3.25 -14.49
CA ARG A 189 -5.97 4.11 -13.45
C ARG A 189 -4.48 3.83 -13.33
N ILE A 190 -3.69 4.87 -13.39
CA ILE A 190 -2.25 4.83 -13.18
C ILE A 190 -1.99 5.47 -11.85
N LEU A 191 -1.42 4.69 -10.93
CA LEU A 191 -0.94 5.16 -9.65
C LEU A 191 0.55 5.50 -9.82
N ALA A 192 0.90 6.77 -9.71
CA ALA A 192 2.27 7.26 -9.77
C ALA A 192 2.56 8.12 -8.54
N PHE A 193 3.62 7.81 -7.81
CA PHE A 193 4.01 8.52 -6.59
C PHE A 193 4.86 9.76 -6.85
N SER A 194 5.31 9.95 -8.08
CA SER A 194 6.02 11.14 -8.53
C SER A 194 5.47 11.62 -9.87
N GLU A 195 5.95 12.79 -10.33
CA GLU A 195 5.54 13.37 -11.61
C GLU A 195 5.87 12.42 -12.76
N LEU A 196 4.88 12.17 -13.63
CA LEU A 196 5.10 11.38 -14.84
C LEU A 196 6.01 12.13 -15.79
N THR A 197 7.11 11.52 -16.17
CA THR A 197 8.09 12.07 -17.13
C THR A 197 7.89 11.53 -18.53
N ARG A 198 7.29 10.35 -18.64
CA ARG A 198 6.92 9.73 -19.92
C ARG A 198 5.66 8.91 -19.77
N PHE A 199 4.76 9.04 -20.74
CA PHE A 199 3.64 8.13 -20.88
C PHE A 199 3.37 7.84 -22.35
N THR A 200 3.68 6.63 -22.79
CA THR A 200 3.53 6.21 -24.16
C THR A 200 2.53 5.05 -24.27
N VAL A 201 1.59 5.19 -25.21
CA VAL A 201 0.67 4.12 -25.61
C VAL A 201 1.13 3.61 -26.98
N SER A 202 1.40 2.31 -27.08
CA SER A 202 1.83 1.69 -28.35
C SER A 202 0.89 0.57 -28.76
N VAL A 203 0.59 0.48 -30.05
CA VAL A 203 -0.21 -0.59 -30.65
C VAL A 203 0.32 -0.88 -32.06
N GLY A 204 0.67 -2.13 -32.34
CA GLY A 204 1.39 -2.49 -33.57
C GLY A 204 2.66 -1.67 -33.71
N ASP A 205 2.85 -1.06 -34.89
CA ASP A 205 4.03 -0.19 -35.19
C ASP A 205 3.81 1.28 -34.79
N LYS A 206 2.68 1.62 -34.20
CA LYS A 206 2.33 2.99 -33.80
C LYS A 206 2.62 3.22 -32.33
N SER A 207 3.13 4.41 -32.01
CA SER A 207 3.42 4.85 -30.66
C SER A 207 2.96 6.30 -30.47
N TYR A 208 2.26 6.57 -29.38
CA TYR A 208 1.63 7.85 -29.09
C TYR A 208 2.12 8.35 -27.73
N ASP A 209 2.56 9.61 -27.68
CA ASP A 209 2.86 10.29 -26.41
C ASP A 209 1.53 10.75 -25.78
N ALA A 210 1.12 10.06 -24.70
CA ALA A 210 -0.13 10.37 -24.00
C ALA A 210 0.04 11.52 -23.00
N LEU A 211 1.28 11.84 -22.60
CA LEU A 211 1.56 12.90 -21.63
C LEU A 211 1.57 14.29 -22.28
N ASN A 212 2.25 14.42 -23.43
CA ASN A 212 2.46 15.71 -24.10
C ASN A 212 1.76 15.79 -25.46
N GLY A 213 1.23 14.69 -25.95
CA GLY A 213 0.59 14.59 -27.25
C GLY A 213 -0.93 14.80 -27.19
N THR A 214 -1.47 15.35 -28.28
CA THR A 214 -2.94 15.38 -28.51
C THR A 214 -3.27 14.33 -29.55
N THR A 215 -3.60 13.12 -29.14
CA THR A 215 -4.00 12.05 -30.04
C THR A 215 -5.48 11.79 -29.89
N GLU A 216 -6.23 11.82 -30.99
CA GLU A 216 -7.65 11.50 -30.99
C GLU A 216 -7.87 10.10 -30.41
N GLY A 217 -8.74 10.00 -29.43
CA GLY A 217 -9.09 8.75 -28.78
C GLY A 217 -8.20 8.34 -27.60
N ILE A 218 -7.17 9.11 -27.27
CA ILE A 218 -6.33 8.94 -26.09
C ILE A 218 -6.48 10.19 -25.22
N SER A 219 -6.91 10.02 -23.98
CA SER A 219 -6.90 11.10 -22.98
C SER A 219 -6.24 10.66 -21.69
N LEU A 220 -5.49 11.56 -21.08
CA LEU A 220 -4.85 11.39 -19.79
C LEU A 220 -5.34 12.51 -18.89
N GLU A 221 -6.06 12.15 -17.82
CA GLU A 221 -6.69 13.11 -16.91
C GLU A 221 -6.21 12.87 -15.47
N PRO A 222 -5.77 13.90 -14.75
CA PRO A 222 -5.50 13.77 -13.33
C PRO A 222 -6.80 13.47 -12.58
N VAL A 223 -6.81 12.44 -11.75
CA VAL A 223 -7.93 12.09 -10.86
C VAL A 223 -7.69 12.69 -9.48
N ASP A 224 -6.48 12.50 -8.98
CA ASP A 224 -5.98 13.11 -7.76
C ASP A 224 -4.46 13.24 -7.86
N LYS A 225 -3.80 13.55 -6.76
CA LYS A 225 -2.35 13.78 -6.72
C LYS A 225 -1.51 12.60 -7.23
N TYR A 226 -1.97 11.36 -7.00
CA TYR A 226 -1.22 10.14 -7.33
C TYR A 226 -1.87 9.33 -8.43
N ASN A 227 -3.09 9.69 -8.80
CA ASN A 227 -3.86 8.92 -9.76
C ASN A 227 -4.09 9.73 -11.02
N VAL A 228 -3.70 9.15 -12.13
CA VAL A 228 -4.01 9.65 -13.46
C VAL A 228 -4.88 8.61 -14.17
N ARG A 229 -5.92 9.04 -14.87
CA ARG A 229 -6.77 8.16 -15.67
C ARG A 229 -6.41 8.25 -17.12
N LEU A 230 -5.99 7.12 -17.70
CA LEU A 230 -5.90 6.94 -19.14
C LEU A 230 -7.24 6.43 -19.66
N THR A 231 -7.79 7.09 -20.66
CA THR A 231 -8.97 6.63 -21.41
C THR A 231 -8.59 6.38 -22.86
N LEU A 232 -8.87 5.17 -23.35
CA LEU A 232 -8.79 4.79 -24.76
C LEU A 232 -10.24 4.67 -25.28
N SER A 233 -10.61 5.55 -26.21
CA SER A 233 -12.00 5.62 -26.74
C SER A 233 -12.16 4.85 -28.03
N ASP A 234 -13.40 4.81 -28.55
CA ASP A 234 -13.72 4.23 -29.86
C ASP A 234 -12.84 4.78 -30.99
N ALA A 235 -12.46 6.06 -30.96
CA ALA A 235 -11.60 6.67 -31.97
C ALA A 235 -10.19 6.03 -31.98
N PHE A 236 -9.62 5.75 -30.81
CA PHE A 236 -8.35 5.03 -30.73
C PHE A 236 -8.47 3.63 -31.34
N PHE A 237 -9.49 2.85 -30.93
CA PHE A 237 -9.66 1.47 -31.39
C PHE A 237 -10.00 1.41 -32.88
N ALA A 238 -10.73 2.39 -33.43
CA ALA A 238 -10.99 2.50 -34.87
C ALA A 238 -9.71 2.74 -35.70
N SER A 239 -8.68 3.32 -35.08
CA SER A 239 -7.38 3.53 -35.71
C SER A 239 -6.47 2.28 -35.71
N CYS A 240 -6.83 1.24 -34.94
CA CYS A 240 -6.10 -0.01 -34.86
C CYS A 240 -6.40 -0.93 -36.05
N GLN A 241 -5.46 -1.82 -36.37
CA GLN A 241 -5.71 -2.89 -37.35
C GLN A 241 -6.69 -3.91 -36.80
N ALA A 242 -7.47 -4.54 -37.68
CA ALA A 242 -8.37 -5.62 -37.31
C ALA A 242 -7.56 -6.85 -36.87
N GLY A 243 -8.06 -7.58 -35.89
CA GLY A 243 -7.44 -8.78 -35.31
C GLY A 243 -6.86 -8.51 -33.91
N ASP A 244 -6.16 -9.51 -33.38
CA ASP A 244 -5.54 -9.41 -32.06
C ASP A 244 -4.42 -8.37 -32.05
N GLN A 245 -4.54 -7.37 -31.20
CA GLN A 245 -3.59 -6.30 -31.04
C GLN A 245 -3.07 -6.25 -29.61
N LYS A 246 -1.76 -6.08 -29.43
CA LYS A 246 -1.17 -5.80 -28.13
C LYS A 246 -1.06 -4.30 -27.93
N VAL A 247 -1.76 -3.78 -26.94
CA VAL A 247 -1.56 -2.42 -26.44
C VAL A 247 -0.49 -2.47 -25.35
N THR A 248 0.55 -1.68 -25.50
CA THR A 248 1.63 -1.56 -24.52
C THR A 248 1.64 -0.16 -23.94
N LEU A 249 1.60 -0.07 -22.62
CA LEU A 249 1.78 1.16 -21.88
C LEU A 249 3.21 1.22 -21.37
N ARG A 250 3.93 2.29 -21.70
CA ARG A 250 5.23 2.58 -21.10
C ARG A 250 5.13 3.87 -20.32
N ILE A 251 5.38 3.76 -19.04
CA ILE A 251 5.20 4.83 -18.07
C ILE A 251 6.52 4.99 -17.33
N GLU A 252 7.00 6.23 -17.21
CA GLU A 252 8.19 6.56 -16.43
C GLU A 252 7.83 7.78 -15.56
N ASP A 253 8.31 7.79 -14.36
CA ASP A 253 8.14 8.91 -13.43
C ASP A 253 9.49 9.58 -13.10
N ALA A 254 9.46 10.63 -12.28
CA ALA A 254 10.66 11.38 -11.90
C ALA A 254 11.64 10.57 -11.04
N ASN A 255 11.22 9.44 -10.48
CA ASN A 255 12.07 8.52 -9.72
C ASN A 255 12.76 7.47 -10.61
N GLY A 256 12.45 7.43 -11.92
CA GLY A 256 13.11 6.57 -12.90
C GLY A 256 12.51 5.19 -13.03
N GLY A 257 11.30 4.98 -12.52
CA GLY A 257 10.49 3.76 -12.65
C GLY A 257 9.57 3.81 -13.86
#